data_f8ec87b3205b2cbcb5e306717f15cf6d
#
_entry.id   f8ec87b3205b2cbcb5e306717f15cf6d
#
_cell.length_a   1.000
_cell.length_b   1.000
_cell.length_c   1.000
_cell.angle_alpha   90.00
_cell.angle_beta   90.00
_cell.angle_gamma   90.00
#
_symmetry.space_group_name_H-M   'P 1'
#
loop_
_entity.id
_entity.type
_entity.pdbx_description
1 polymer ?
#
loop_
_entity_poly.entity_id
_entity_poly.type
_entity_poly.pdbx_seq_one_letter_code
_entity_poly.pdbx_strand_id
1 'polypeptide(L)'
;MNQIEIFNSPEFGSIRTLEQNGKVLFCGTDVATALGYTNPRKAVRDHTRGGTKCSIGVQTGKKADGSPAVQMVEMLFIPEGDLYRLIAHSKLPSAERFEQWVFDEVLPVIRKHGAYLTKEKLWEIA
;
A
#
# COMPACT_ATOMS: atom_id res chain seq x y z
N MET A 1 15.80 -1.82 7.00
CA MET A 1 14.99 -0.73 7.59
C MET A 1 13.74 -0.54 6.77
N ASN A 2 12.59 -0.45 7.44
CA ASN A 2 11.32 -0.28 6.76
C ASN A 2 11.10 1.18 6.40
N GLN A 3 10.80 1.43 5.16
CA GLN A 3 10.57 2.78 4.67
C GLN A 3 9.17 2.87 4.07
N ILE A 4 8.39 3.83 4.55
CA ILE A 4 7.04 4.08 4.07
C ILE A 4 7.08 5.05 2.91
N GLU A 5 6.44 4.70 1.81
CA GLU A 5 6.21 5.61 0.69
C GLU A 5 4.72 5.77 0.48
N ILE A 6 4.32 6.97 0.06
CA ILE A 6 2.92 7.29 -0.19
C ILE A 6 2.77 7.62 -1.67
N PHE A 7 1.88 6.88 -2.33
CA PHE A 7 1.52 7.14 -3.72
C PHE A 7 0.15 7.78 -3.78
N ASN A 8 0.07 8.92 -4.44
CA ASN A 8 -1.16 9.70 -4.54
C ASN A 8 -1.76 9.59 -5.93
N SER A 9 -3.06 9.38 -5.99
CA SER A 9 -3.82 9.35 -7.24
C SER A 9 -5.04 10.25 -7.10
N PRO A 10 -5.34 11.10 -8.10
CA PRO A 10 -6.57 11.88 -8.08
C PRO A 10 -7.82 11.02 -8.02
N GLU A 11 -7.77 9.81 -8.59
CA GLU A 11 -8.92 8.90 -8.62
C GLU A 11 -9.01 8.03 -7.37
N PHE A 12 -7.86 7.53 -6.87
CA PHE A 12 -7.85 6.50 -5.83
C PHE A 12 -7.40 6.99 -4.46
N GLY A 13 -6.94 8.23 -4.36
CA GLY A 13 -6.43 8.75 -3.11
C GLY A 13 -5.01 8.32 -2.81
N SER A 14 -4.67 8.24 -1.56
CA SER A 14 -3.31 7.94 -1.12
C SER A 14 -3.17 6.48 -0.71
N ILE A 15 -2.17 5.81 -1.26
CA ILE A 15 -1.86 4.42 -0.93
C ILE A 15 -0.48 4.39 -0.28
N ARG A 16 -0.41 3.94 0.96
CA ARG A 16 0.86 3.77 1.67
C ARG A 16 1.45 2.41 1.32
N THR A 17 2.75 2.40 1.06
CA THR A 17 3.49 1.19 0.77
C THR A 17 4.68 1.06 1.71
N LEU A 18 5.15 -0.15 1.86
CA LEU A 18 6.27 -0.48 2.72
C LEU A 18 7.14 -1.51 2.01
N GLU A 19 8.45 -1.28 2.02
CA GLU A 19 9.38 -2.28 1.52
C GLU A 19 10.03 -2.99 2.70
N GLN A 20 9.95 -4.32 2.69
CA GLN A 20 10.49 -5.14 3.77
C GLN A 20 11.09 -6.41 3.17
N ASN A 21 12.36 -6.64 3.46
CA ASN A 21 13.08 -7.84 3.00
C ASN A 21 12.98 -8.06 1.48
N GLY A 22 13.07 -6.96 0.72
CA GLY A 22 13.00 -7.02 -0.73
C GLY A 22 11.60 -7.21 -1.29
N LYS A 23 10.57 -7.17 -0.43
CA LYS A 23 9.18 -7.31 -0.86
C LYS A 23 8.43 -6.01 -0.64
N VAL A 24 7.53 -5.70 -1.56
CA VAL A 24 6.66 -4.54 -1.45
C VAL A 24 5.36 -4.97 -0.79
N LEU A 25 4.98 -4.23 0.25
CA LEU A 25 3.73 -4.43 0.97
C LEU A 25 2.87 -3.19 0.81
N PHE A 26 1.56 -3.38 0.79
CA PHE A 26 0.58 -2.32 0.61
C PHE A 26 -0.29 -2.20 1.85
N CYS A 27 -0.61 -0.97 2.26
CA CYS A 27 -1.55 -0.78 3.35
C CYS A 27 -2.92 -1.33 2.94
N GLY A 28 -3.36 -2.38 3.60
CA GLY A 28 -4.59 -3.10 3.22
C GLY A 28 -5.82 -2.21 3.22
N THR A 29 -5.98 -1.37 4.24
CA THR A 29 -7.15 -0.49 4.33
C THR A 29 -7.14 0.61 3.27
N ASP A 30 -5.95 1.11 2.89
CA ASP A 30 -5.86 2.09 1.81
C ASP A 30 -6.30 1.47 0.48
N VAL A 31 -5.84 0.25 0.20
CA VAL A 31 -6.21 -0.48 -1.00
C VAL A 31 -7.72 -0.77 -1.02
N ALA A 32 -8.25 -1.27 0.08
CA ALA A 32 -9.67 -1.59 0.17
C ALA A 32 -10.54 -0.35 0.00
N THR A 33 -10.12 0.76 0.57
CA THR A 33 -10.82 2.05 0.41
C THR A 33 -10.81 2.49 -1.06
N ALA A 34 -9.65 2.41 -1.71
CA ALA A 34 -9.52 2.77 -3.12
C ALA A 34 -10.38 1.88 -4.02
N LEU A 35 -10.54 0.61 -3.66
CA LEU A 35 -11.36 -0.34 -4.39
C LEU A 35 -12.85 -0.26 -4.04
N GLY A 36 -13.24 0.69 -3.18
CA GLY A 36 -14.64 0.97 -2.91
C GLY A 36 -15.33 0.04 -1.93
N TYR A 37 -14.58 -0.72 -1.15
CA TYR A 37 -15.19 -1.53 -0.11
C TYR A 37 -15.80 -0.65 0.97
N THR A 38 -17.04 -0.93 1.36
CA THR A 38 -17.74 -0.16 2.36
C THR A 38 -17.16 -0.32 3.77
N ASN A 39 -16.57 -1.48 4.03
CA ASN A 39 -15.88 -1.74 5.28
C ASN A 39 -14.47 -2.24 4.97
N PRO A 40 -13.49 -1.32 4.83
CA PRO A 40 -12.14 -1.71 4.42
C PRO A 40 -11.47 -2.72 5.35
N ARG A 41 -11.62 -2.58 6.65
CA ARG A 41 -11.00 -3.52 7.61
C ARG A 41 -11.56 -4.92 7.46
N LYS A 42 -12.88 -5.02 7.29
CA LYS A 42 -13.52 -6.32 7.08
C LYS A 42 -13.08 -6.95 5.77
N ALA A 43 -13.01 -6.15 4.71
CA ALA A 43 -12.57 -6.63 3.40
C ALA A 43 -11.16 -7.18 3.46
N VAL A 44 -10.25 -6.48 4.11
CA VAL A 44 -8.87 -6.97 4.29
C VAL A 44 -8.86 -8.29 5.05
N ARG A 45 -9.60 -8.37 6.14
CA ARG A 45 -9.67 -9.59 6.94
C ARG A 45 -10.25 -10.76 6.14
N ASP A 46 -11.30 -10.52 5.35
CA ASP A 46 -12.03 -11.57 4.65
C ASP A 46 -11.34 -12.05 3.38
N HIS A 47 -10.61 -11.16 2.70
CA HIS A 47 -10.07 -11.45 1.37
C HIS A 47 -8.54 -11.57 1.33
N THR A 48 -7.85 -11.42 2.44
CA THR A 48 -6.41 -11.56 2.47
C THR A 48 -5.99 -12.72 3.37
N ARG A 49 -4.83 -13.30 3.07
CA ARG A 49 -4.31 -14.47 3.80
C ARG A 49 -3.05 -14.16 4.59
N GLY A 50 -2.35 -13.13 4.20
CA GLY A 50 -1.11 -12.76 4.85
C GLY A 50 -1.11 -11.30 5.21
N GLY A 51 0.01 -10.87 5.75
CA GLY A 51 0.16 -9.48 6.07
C GLY A 51 1.05 -9.30 7.28
N THR A 52 1.58 -8.12 7.40
CA THR A 52 2.45 -7.73 8.49
C THR A 52 1.86 -6.51 9.16
N LYS A 53 1.70 -6.59 10.47
CA LYS A 53 1.25 -5.44 11.24
C LYS A 53 2.43 -4.52 11.49
N CYS A 54 2.26 -3.25 11.15
CA CYS A 54 3.27 -2.22 11.36
C CYS A 54 2.67 -1.04 12.07
N SER A 55 3.39 -0.50 13.05
CA SER A 55 2.97 0.72 13.73
C SER A 55 3.50 1.92 12.97
N ILE A 56 2.61 2.84 12.60
CA ILE A 56 2.93 4.00 11.81
C ILE A 56 2.50 5.25 12.55
N GLY A 57 3.37 6.26 12.55
CA GLY A 57 3.04 7.56 13.12
C GLY A 57 2.07 8.32 12.23
N VAL A 58 0.92 8.67 12.78
CA VAL A 58 -0.09 9.46 12.07
C VAL A 58 -0.27 10.78 12.80
N GLN A 59 -0.18 11.88 12.06
CA GLN A 59 -0.42 13.18 12.65
C GLN A 59 -1.91 13.37 12.91
N THR A 60 -2.25 13.61 14.20
CA THR A 60 -3.63 13.76 14.63
C THR A 60 -4.01 15.21 14.91
N GLY A 61 -3.06 16.13 14.78
CA GLY A 61 -3.29 17.54 15.04
C GLY A 61 -2.01 18.22 15.45
N LYS A 62 -2.13 19.29 16.24
CA LYS A 62 -0.98 20.00 16.77
C LYS A 62 -1.06 20.07 18.28
N LYS A 63 0.12 19.99 18.92
CA LYS A 63 0.24 20.21 20.35
C LYS A 63 0.09 21.70 20.67
N ALA A 64 -0.02 22.01 21.97
CA ALA A 64 -0.15 23.38 22.43
C ALA A 64 1.01 24.27 21.99
N ASP A 65 2.21 23.69 21.81
CA ASP A 65 3.40 24.42 21.37
C ASP A 65 3.52 24.58 19.85
N GLY A 66 2.52 24.10 19.09
CA GLY A 66 2.50 24.15 17.64
C GLY A 66 3.16 22.98 16.94
N SER A 67 3.84 22.10 17.66
CA SER A 67 4.46 20.91 17.08
C SER A 67 3.41 19.87 16.70
N PRO A 68 3.71 18.98 15.73
CA PRO A 68 2.76 17.93 15.36
C PRO A 68 2.48 16.96 16.50
N ALA A 69 1.21 16.67 16.73
CA ALA A 69 0.80 15.57 17.59
C ALA A 69 0.78 14.30 16.74
N VAL A 70 1.51 13.27 17.18
CA VAL A 70 1.64 12.02 16.45
C VAL A 70 1.10 10.89 17.31
N GLN A 71 0.24 10.08 16.72
CA GLN A 71 -0.27 8.86 17.33
C GLN A 71 0.25 7.67 16.54
N MET A 72 0.74 6.65 17.24
CA MET A 72 1.16 5.41 16.61
C MET A 72 -0.09 4.55 16.35
N VAL A 73 -0.31 4.20 15.10
CA VAL A 73 -1.45 3.39 14.70
C VAL A 73 -0.95 2.11 14.08
N GLU A 74 -1.47 0.98 14.53
CA GLU A 74 -1.15 -0.31 13.95
C GLU A 74 -1.97 -0.52 12.68
N MET A 75 -1.27 -0.84 11.59
CA MET A 75 -1.88 -1.07 10.28
C MET A 75 -1.39 -2.37 9.70
N LEU A 76 -2.26 -3.07 8.99
CA LEU A 76 -1.90 -4.30 8.29
C LEU A 76 -1.42 -3.97 6.88
N PHE A 77 -0.18 -4.34 6.59
CA PHE A 77 0.39 -4.24 5.25
C PHE A 77 0.34 -5.62 4.60
N ILE A 78 -0.17 -5.68 3.39
CA ILE A 78 -0.44 -6.93 2.68
C ILE A 78 0.50 -7.11 1.50
N PRO A 79 0.89 -8.36 1.19
CA PRO A 79 1.72 -8.63 0.02
C PRO A 79 0.94 -8.50 -1.28
N GLU A 80 1.67 -8.52 -2.38
CA GLU A 80 1.10 -8.36 -3.72
C GLU A 80 0.01 -9.39 -4.03
N GLY A 81 0.19 -10.63 -3.60
CA GLY A 81 -0.84 -11.65 -3.80
C GLY A 81 -2.18 -11.30 -3.18
N ASP A 82 -2.16 -10.70 -2.00
CA ASP A 82 -3.39 -10.27 -1.33
C ASP A 82 -3.98 -9.03 -1.98
N LEU A 83 -3.14 -8.17 -2.55
CA LEU A 83 -3.60 -7.06 -3.37
C LEU A 83 -4.47 -7.57 -4.53
N TYR A 84 -4.00 -8.60 -5.23
CA TYR A 84 -4.77 -9.23 -6.30
C TYR A 84 -6.12 -9.78 -5.81
N ARG A 85 -6.13 -10.37 -4.64
CA ARG A 85 -7.38 -10.92 -4.07
C ARG A 85 -8.40 -9.83 -3.81
N LEU A 86 -7.96 -8.68 -3.28
CA LEU A 86 -8.85 -7.54 -3.07
C LEU A 86 -9.37 -6.98 -4.39
N ILE A 87 -8.51 -6.88 -5.41
CA ILE A 87 -8.92 -6.41 -6.73
C ILE A 87 -9.97 -7.36 -7.33
N ALA A 88 -9.72 -8.67 -7.25
CA ALA A 88 -10.60 -9.68 -7.84
C ALA A 88 -12.00 -9.69 -7.21
N HIS A 89 -12.10 -9.38 -5.93
CA HIS A 89 -13.38 -9.35 -5.22
C HIS A 89 -14.05 -7.98 -5.23
N SER A 90 -13.41 -6.96 -5.79
CA SER A 90 -14.00 -5.64 -5.90
C SER A 90 -15.12 -5.65 -6.95
N LYS A 91 -16.23 -4.98 -6.62
CA LYS A 91 -17.36 -4.85 -7.54
C LYS A 91 -17.37 -3.53 -8.30
N LEU A 92 -16.38 -2.69 -8.07
CA LEU A 92 -16.31 -1.41 -8.76
C LEU A 92 -15.73 -1.56 -10.17
N PRO A 93 -16.30 -0.84 -11.16
CA PRO A 93 -15.71 -0.79 -12.50
C PRO A 93 -14.30 -0.23 -12.50
N SER A 94 -13.95 0.58 -11.50
CA SER A 94 -12.63 1.19 -11.39
C SER A 94 -11.54 0.24 -10.91
N ALA A 95 -11.88 -0.98 -10.50
CA ALA A 95 -10.89 -1.95 -10.03
C ALA A 95 -9.82 -2.23 -11.08
N GLU A 96 -10.21 -2.34 -12.34
CA GLU A 96 -9.27 -2.55 -13.44
C GLU A 96 -8.33 -1.37 -13.62
N ARG A 97 -8.84 -0.15 -13.52
CA ARG A 97 -8.01 1.06 -13.60
C ARG A 97 -7.07 1.17 -12.41
N PHE A 98 -7.52 0.75 -11.22
CA PHE A 98 -6.67 0.70 -10.04
C PHE A 98 -5.52 -0.28 -10.26
N GLU A 99 -5.82 -1.46 -10.77
CA GLU A 99 -4.81 -2.46 -11.10
C GLU A 99 -3.77 -1.90 -12.07
N GLN A 100 -4.22 -1.25 -13.15
CA GLN A 100 -3.33 -0.63 -14.11
C GLN A 100 -2.44 0.42 -13.46
N TRP A 101 -3.00 1.26 -12.62
CA TRP A 101 -2.23 2.30 -11.93
C TRP A 101 -1.12 1.69 -11.06
N VAL A 102 -1.47 0.65 -10.29
CA VAL A 102 -0.49 -0.01 -9.43
C VAL A 102 0.64 -0.63 -10.25
N PHE A 103 0.30 -1.34 -11.32
CA PHE A 103 1.31 -2.06 -12.10
C PHE A 103 2.09 -1.17 -13.05
N ASP A 104 1.48 -0.12 -13.55
CA ASP A 104 2.14 0.74 -14.54
C ASP A 104 2.87 1.92 -13.90
N GLU A 105 2.47 2.37 -12.73
CA GLU A 105 3.06 3.54 -12.08
C GLU A 105 3.67 3.26 -10.71
N VAL A 106 2.93 2.63 -9.82
CA VAL A 106 3.38 2.42 -8.43
C VAL A 106 4.53 1.43 -8.36
N LEU A 107 4.35 0.24 -8.89
CA LEU A 107 5.38 -0.79 -8.82
C LEU A 107 6.64 -0.43 -9.61
N PRO A 108 6.56 0.14 -10.83
CA PRO A 108 7.77 0.56 -11.53
C PRO A 108 8.58 1.60 -10.75
N VAL A 109 7.93 2.55 -10.10
CA VAL A 109 8.63 3.54 -9.27
C VAL A 109 9.34 2.85 -8.10
N ILE A 110 8.66 1.95 -7.41
CA ILE A 110 9.26 1.22 -6.30
C ILE A 110 10.45 0.39 -6.77
N ARG A 111 10.31 -0.34 -7.88
CA ARG A 111 11.39 -1.16 -8.44
C ARG A 111 12.59 -0.33 -8.87
N LYS A 112 12.34 0.83 -9.46
CA LYS A 112 13.41 1.73 -9.90
C LYS A 112 14.22 2.26 -8.72
N HIS A 113 13.58 2.53 -7.60
CA HIS A 113 14.23 3.09 -6.42
C HIS A 113 14.52 2.06 -5.34
N GLY A 114 14.14 0.80 -5.57
CA GLY A 114 14.37 -0.27 -4.62
C GLY A 114 15.85 -0.65 -4.56
N ALA A 115 16.43 -0.55 -3.37
CA ALA A 115 17.85 -0.83 -3.18
C ALA A 115 18.21 -2.30 -3.42
N TYR A 116 17.23 -3.17 -3.37
CA TYR A 116 17.46 -4.61 -3.55
C TYR A 116 17.58 -5.03 -5.01
N LEU A 117 17.24 -4.16 -5.95
CA LEU A 117 17.32 -4.48 -7.37
C LEU A 117 18.70 -4.18 -7.89
N THR A 118 19.44 -5.23 -8.25
CA THR A 118 20.71 -5.11 -8.96
C THR A 118 20.44 -4.98 -10.45
N LYS A 119 21.47 -4.58 -11.20
CA LYS A 119 21.38 -4.53 -12.66
C LYS A 119 20.99 -5.88 -13.24
N GLU A 120 21.56 -6.95 -12.74
CA GLU A 120 21.27 -8.30 -13.22
C GLU A 120 19.82 -8.67 -12.97
N LYS A 121 19.29 -8.33 -11.81
CA LYS A 121 17.89 -8.59 -11.50
C LYS A 121 16.94 -7.81 -12.39
N LEU A 122 17.30 -6.58 -12.75
CA LEU A 122 16.50 -5.80 -13.68
C LEU A 122 16.40 -6.48 -15.04
N TRP A 123 17.52 -7.06 -15.49
CA TRP A 123 17.53 -7.80 -16.76
C TRP A 123 16.68 -9.07 -16.70
N GLU A 124 16.67 -9.77 -15.58
CA GLU A 124 15.85 -10.96 -15.38
C GLU A 124 14.35 -10.64 -15.39
N ILE A 125 13.96 -9.45 -14.93
CA ILE A 125 12.59 -9.01 -14.87
C ILE A 125 12.11 -8.46 -16.22
N ALA A 126 13.00 -7.89 -16.99
CA ALA A 126 12.68 -7.20 -18.24
C ALA A 126 12.10 -8.12 -19.33
#